data_7bbeb313af4053c38ec6f76e33cbf970
#
_entry.id   7bbeb313af4053c38ec6f76e33cbf970
#
_cell.length_a   1.000
_cell.length_b   1.000
_cell.length_c   1.000
_cell.angle_alpha   90.00
_cell.angle_beta   90.00
_cell.angle_gamma   90.00
#
_symmetry.space_group_name_H-M   'P 1'
#
loop_
_entity.id
_entity.type
_entity.pdbx_description
1 polymer ?
#
loop_
_entity_poly.entity_id
_entity_poly.type
_entity_poly.pdbx_seq_one_letter_code
_entity_poly.pdbx_strand_id
1 'polypeptide(L)'
;MAEDVVIVGGARTPFCEWVGGKRGDGKQGGLLKTVSAQNLGGLAIQGALEKTNTDPNSVDHVVMGYALQTCSQSIYGARHAGLQGGIPQEVPMLTLSRICGSGVQSIVTGAQMIMLGEASTVVSGGMENLSQAPHVMRGGRDGWKLGRSPMVEDYMMTNLKDTTCGLFMAQTSDEICKRKGVTREEIDEFAALSHARTTASI
;
A
#
# COMPACT_ATOMS: atom_id res chain seq x y z
N MET A 1 28.62 10.85 15.11
CA MET A 1 28.62 9.48 14.52
C MET A 1 27.16 9.23 14.18
N ALA A 2 26.84 8.68 13.00
CA ALA A 2 25.48 8.29 12.72
C ALA A 2 25.11 7.15 13.69
N GLU A 3 23.97 7.30 14.38
CA GLU A 3 23.46 6.25 15.24
C GLU A 3 23.04 5.05 14.38
N ASP A 4 23.29 3.83 14.88
CA ASP A 4 22.86 2.62 14.21
C ASP A 4 21.33 2.51 14.30
N VAL A 5 20.67 2.48 13.13
CA VAL A 5 19.22 2.30 13.06
C VAL A 5 18.91 0.81 13.04
N VAL A 6 18.05 0.36 13.94
CA VAL A 6 17.64 -1.04 14.07
C VAL A 6 16.14 -1.21 13.87
N ILE A 7 15.74 -2.35 13.34
CA ILE A 7 14.34 -2.76 13.25
C ILE A 7 14.04 -3.68 14.44
N VAL A 8 13.22 -3.22 15.38
CA VAL A 8 12.90 -3.97 16.59
C VAL A 8 11.81 -5.03 16.40
N GLY A 9 10.99 -4.88 15.39
CA GLY A 9 9.96 -5.88 15.06
C GLY A 9 8.92 -5.33 14.10
N GLY A 10 7.85 -6.10 13.90
CA GLY A 10 6.75 -5.70 13.04
C GLY A 10 5.58 -6.68 13.07
N ALA A 11 4.46 -6.22 12.56
CA ALA A 11 3.25 -7.00 12.40
C ALA A 11 2.59 -6.73 11.04
N ARG A 12 1.70 -7.61 10.65
CA ARG A 12 1.02 -7.56 9.37
C ARG A 12 -0.36 -8.19 9.49
N THR A 13 -1.33 -7.62 8.81
CA THR A 13 -2.62 -8.27 8.58
C THR A 13 -2.44 -9.47 7.62
N PRO A 14 -3.30 -10.50 7.68
CA PRO A 14 -3.21 -11.62 6.76
C PRO A 14 -3.42 -11.18 5.31
N PHE A 15 -2.83 -11.91 4.37
CA PHE A 15 -3.18 -11.84 2.97
C PHE A 15 -4.59 -12.41 2.78
N CYS A 16 -5.46 -11.65 2.13
CA CYS A 16 -6.79 -12.13 1.79
C CYS A 16 -6.90 -12.31 0.29
N GLU A 17 -7.46 -13.45 -0.10
CA GLU A 17 -7.67 -13.77 -1.51
C GLU A 17 -8.65 -12.77 -2.13
N TRP A 18 -8.28 -12.20 -3.28
CA TRP A 18 -9.19 -11.47 -4.13
C TRP A 18 -9.84 -12.46 -5.11
N VAL A 19 -11.09 -12.81 -4.84
CA VAL A 19 -11.86 -13.67 -5.73
C VAL A 19 -12.75 -12.81 -6.62
N GLY A 20 -12.16 -12.22 -7.64
CA GLY A 20 -12.83 -11.50 -8.71
C GLY A 20 -12.57 -12.17 -10.04
N GLY A 21 -13.04 -13.39 -10.23
CA GLY A 21 -12.81 -14.13 -11.46
C GLY A 21 -13.74 -13.73 -12.59
N LYS A 22 -13.29 -13.88 -13.84
CA LYS A 22 -14.09 -13.77 -15.07
C LYS A 22 -15.33 -14.69 -15.10
N ARG A 23 -15.47 -15.61 -14.15
CA ARG A 23 -16.54 -16.61 -14.11
C ARG A 23 -17.63 -16.31 -13.10
N GLY A 24 -17.57 -15.19 -12.37
CA GLY A 24 -18.67 -14.75 -11.52
C GLY A 24 -19.18 -15.77 -10.51
N ASP A 25 -18.27 -16.54 -9.87
CA ASP A 25 -18.60 -17.56 -8.86
C ASP A 25 -19.08 -16.97 -7.51
N GLY A 26 -19.47 -15.71 -7.50
CA GLY A 26 -20.22 -15.07 -6.44
C GLY A 26 -19.42 -14.55 -5.25
N LYS A 27 -18.11 -14.80 -5.17
CA LYS A 27 -17.25 -14.29 -4.10
C LYS A 27 -16.42 -13.09 -4.60
N GLN A 28 -16.99 -11.90 -4.53
CA GLN A 28 -16.28 -10.68 -4.91
C GLN A 28 -15.42 -10.15 -3.75
N GLY A 29 -14.11 -10.11 -3.95
CA GLY A 29 -13.13 -9.57 -3.02
C GLY A 29 -12.81 -10.51 -1.84
N GLY A 30 -11.73 -10.21 -1.12
CA GLY A 30 -11.28 -10.99 0.04
C GLY A 30 -12.08 -10.72 1.31
N LEU A 31 -11.81 -11.48 2.37
CA LEU A 31 -12.47 -11.33 3.68
C LEU A 31 -12.36 -9.92 4.26
N LEU A 32 -11.27 -9.20 3.99
CA LEU A 32 -11.03 -7.84 4.47
C LEU A 32 -11.46 -6.73 3.51
N LYS A 33 -12.18 -7.04 2.43
CA LYS A 33 -12.59 -6.07 1.40
C LYS A 33 -13.36 -4.86 1.92
N THR A 34 -14.09 -5.02 3.02
CA THR A 34 -14.89 -3.96 3.65
C THR A 34 -14.12 -3.16 4.70
N VAL A 35 -12.92 -3.59 5.07
CA VAL A 35 -12.09 -2.90 6.05
C VAL A 35 -11.27 -1.83 5.34
N SER A 36 -11.34 -0.58 5.79
CA SER A 36 -10.57 0.51 5.18
C SER A 36 -9.07 0.28 5.30
N ALA A 37 -8.29 0.85 4.36
CA ALA A 37 -6.84 0.78 4.40
C ALA A 37 -6.30 1.35 5.73
N GLN A 38 -6.90 2.44 6.24
CA GLN A 38 -6.53 3.06 7.51
C GLN A 38 -6.75 2.12 8.70
N ASN A 39 -7.88 1.40 8.73
CA ASN A 39 -8.14 0.41 9.78
C ASN A 39 -7.16 -0.76 9.71
N LEU A 40 -6.85 -1.25 8.50
CA LEU A 40 -5.83 -2.30 8.31
C LEU A 40 -4.45 -1.82 8.79
N GLY A 41 -4.08 -0.58 8.45
CA GLY A 41 -2.86 0.06 8.93
C GLY A 41 -2.83 0.20 10.45
N GLY A 42 -3.93 0.65 11.06
CA GLY A 42 -4.07 0.79 12.51
C GLY A 42 -3.90 -0.53 13.25
N LEU A 43 -4.56 -1.59 12.76
CA LEU A 43 -4.40 -2.94 13.32
C LEU A 43 -2.95 -3.45 13.23
N ALA A 44 -2.28 -3.17 12.10
CA ALA A 44 -0.87 -3.56 11.94
C ALA A 44 0.05 -2.76 12.89
N ILE A 45 -0.21 -1.46 13.09
CA ILE A 45 0.52 -0.62 14.06
C ILE A 45 0.32 -1.17 15.47
N GLN A 46 -0.92 -1.39 15.89
CA GLN A 46 -1.24 -1.95 17.20
C GLN A 46 -0.52 -3.28 17.43
N GLY A 47 -0.64 -4.22 16.47
CA GLY A 47 0.03 -5.51 16.59
C GLY A 47 1.56 -5.42 16.59
N ALA A 48 2.16 -4.42 15.93
CA ALA A 48 3.60 -4.19 15.97
C ALA A 48 4.04 -3.69 17.35
N LEU A 49 3.33 -2.71 17.92
CA LEU A 49 3.59 -2.17 19.26
C LEU A 49 3.46 -3.25 20.35
N GLU A 50 2.37 -4.03 20.31
CA GLU A 50 2.13 -5.14 21.22
C GLU A 50 3.26 -6.18 21.15
N LYS A 51 3.61 -6.63 19.95
CA LYS A 51 4.62 -7.65 19.72
C LYS A 51 6.03 -7.24 20.16
N THR A 52 6.33 -5.96 20.07
CA THR A 52 7.63 -5.40 20.46
C THR A 52 7.64 -4.85 21.89
N ASN A 53 6.50 -4.89 22.59
CA ASN A 53 6.30 -4.25 23.88
C ASN A 53 6.73 -2.78 23.89
N THR A 54 6.40 -2.07 22.80
CA THR A 54 6.72 -0.65 22.63
C THR A 54 5.57 0.20 23.17
N ASP A 55 5.86 1.12 24.09
CA ASP A 55 4.88 2.10 24.57
C ASP A 55 4.49 3.05 23.42
N PRO A 56 3.21 3.18 23.06
CA PRO A 56 2.76 4.15 22.07
C PRO A 56 3.22 5.60 22.33
N ASN A 57 3.40 5.97 23.62
CA ASN A 57 3.88 7.29 24.02
C ASN A 57 5.37 7.52 23.72
N SER A 58 6.13 6.46 23.48
CA SER A 58 7.55 6.56 23.08
C SER A 58 7.77 6.72 21.59
N VAL A 59 6.70 6.73 20.81
CA VAL A 59 6.78 6.91 19.35
C VAL A 59 6.85 8.37 19.00
N ASP A 60 7.91 8.78 18.32
CA ASP A 60 8.13 10.17 17.91
C ASP A 60 7.50 10.50 16.56
N HIS A 61 7.37 9.52 15.67
CA HIS A 61 6.81 9.73 14.34
C HIS A 61 6.19 8.47 13.74
N VAL A 62 5.16 8.63 12.92
CA VAL A 62 4.56 7.56 12.10
C VAL A 62 4.73 7.87 10.63
N VAL A 63 5.26 6.94 9.85
CA VAL A 63 5.40 7.05 8.39
C VAL A 63 4.71 5.89 7.72
N MET A 64 3.63 6.14 6.96
CA MET A 64 2.86 5.10 6.29
C MET A 64 2.82 5.32 4.77
N GLY A 65 3.19 4.29 4.04
CA GLY A 65 2.98 4.21 2.61
C GLY A 65 1.51 4.01 2.26
N TYR A 66 0.99 4.79 1.31
CA TYR A 66 -0.37 4.65 0.80
C TYR A 66 -0.43 5.13 -0.65
N ALA A 67 -0.59 4.21 -1.58
CA ALA A 67 -0.45 4.53 -2.99
C ALA A 67 -1.77 4.94 -3.64
N LEU A 68 -2.88 4.25 -3.33
CA LEU A 68 -4.17 4.46 -3.97
C LEU A 68 -5.23 4.90 -2.98
N GLN A 69 -5.72 6.13 -3.13
CA GLN A 69 -6.78 6.67 -2.27
C GLN A 69 -8.12 6.01 -2.62
N THR A 70 -8.64 5.21 -1.70
CA THR A 70 -9.84 4.37 -1.93
C THR A 70 -11.09 4.84 -1.17
N CYS A 71 -10.96 5.82 -0.29
CA CYS A 71 -12.10 6.35 0.48
C CYS A 71 -11.91 7.83 0.84
N SER A 72 -12.94 8.46 1.40
CA SER A 72 -12.91 9.87 1.82
C SER A 72 -11.90 10.17 2.93
N GLN A 73 -11.49 9.18 3.71
CA GLN A 73 -10.50 9.34 4.78
C GLN A 73 -9.06 9.23 4.26
N SER A 74 -8.86 8.87 3.00
CA SER A 74 -7.55 8.58 2.43
C SER A 74 -6.58 9.76 2.49
N ILE A 75 -7.08 10.98 2.41
CA ILE A 75 -6.28 12.21 2.51
C ILE A 75 -5.55 12.32 3.88
N TYR A 76 -6.14 11.76 4.92
CA TYR A 76 -5.53 11.73 6.26
C TYR A 76 -4.65 10.50 6.50
N GLY A 77 -4.66 9.55 5.60
CA GLY A 77 -3.82 8.34 5.51
C GLY A 77 -3.18 7.88 6.80
N ALA A 78 -1.88 8.15 6.97
CA ALA A 78 -1.10 7.77 8.14
C ALA A 78 -1.68 8.31 9.45
N ARG A 79 -2.27 9.51 9.43
CA ARG A 79 -2.86 10.13 10.62
C ARG A 79 -3.97 9.25 11.21
N HIS A 80 -4.91 8.84 10.38
CA HIS A 80 -6.01 7.99 10.85
C HIS A 80 -5.50 6.59 11.23
N ALA A 81 -4.56 6.02 10.48
CA ALA A 81 -3.99 4.72 10.84
C ALA A 81 -3.25 4.78 12.18
N GLY A 82 -2.44 5.81 12.42
CA GLY A 82 -1.72 5.99 13.68
C GLY A 82 -2.66 6.15 14.89
N LEU A 83 -3.67 7.02 14.77
CA LEU A 83 -4.67 7.20 15.84
C LEU A 83 -5.44 5.91 16.14
N GLN A 84 -5.84 5.16 15.12
CA GLN A 84 -6.50 3.87 15.26
C GLN A 84 -5.56 2.80 15.85
N GLY A 85 -4.26 2.91 15.59
CA GLY A 85 -3.21 2.07 16.18
C GLY A 85 -2.85 2.41 17.61
N GLY A 86 -3.49 3.44 18.21
CA GLY A 86 -3.27 3.86 19.59
C GLY A 86 -2.11 4.84 19.77
N ILE A 87 -1.56 5.40 18.70
CA ILE A 87 -0.53 6.43 18.77
C ILE A 87 -1.16 7.76 19.24
N PRO A 88 -0.52 8.49 20.19
CA PRO A 88 -1.01 9.77 20.67
C PRO A 88 -1.22 10.81 19.56
N GLN A 89 -2.19 11.69 19.76
CA GLN A 89 -2.55 12.70 18.77
C GLN A 89 -1.46 13.77 18.55
N GLU A 90 -0.55 13.93 19.50
CA GLU A 90 0.57 14.87 19.43
C GLU A 90 1.67 14.39 18.48
N VAL A 91 1.73 13.08 18.22
CA VAL A 91 2.75 12.49 17.35
C VAL A 91 2.48 12.89 15.90
N PRO A 92 3.46 13.45 15.19
CA PRO A 92 3.33 13.77 13.77
C PRO A 92 3.29 12.48 12.93
N MET A 93 2.51 12.52 11.84
CA MET A 93 2.29 11.36 11.00
C MET A 93 2.34 11.75 9.53
N LEU A 94 3.17 11.04 8.75
CA LEU A 94 3.42 11.29 7.34
C LEU A 94 2.86 10.17 6.47
N THR A 95 2.02 10.52 5.52
CA THR A 95 1.65 9.63 4.42
C THR A 95 2.56 9.90 3.23
N LEU A 96 3.18 8.87 2.69
CA LEU A 96 4.00 8.98 1.49
C LEU A 96 3.55 8.01 0.40
N SER A 97 3.87 8.34 -0.83
CA SER A 97 3.64 7.47 -1.97
C SER A 97 4.88 7.37 -2.86
N ARG A 98 5.33 6.14 -3.07
CA ARG A 98 6.27 5.72 -4.11
C ARG A 98 5.65 4.52 -4.83
N ILE A 99 4.34 4.59 -5.08
CA ILE A 99 3.52 3.51 -5.65
C ILE A 99 3.77 2.19 -4.88
N CYS A 100 4.06 1.08 -5.56
CA CYS A 100 4.32 -0.23 -4.94
C CYS A 100 5.51 -0.25 -3.98
N GLY A 101 6.45 0.70 -4.10
CA GLY A 101 7.62 0.86 -3.23
C GLY A 101 7.37 1.65 -1.93
N SER A 102 6.13 2.12 -1.69
CA SER A 102 5.81 3.02 -0.58
C SER A 102 6.14 2.43 0.80
N GLY A 103 5.85 1.14 1.01
CA GLY A 103 6.15 0.48 2.28
C GLY A 103 7.65 0.44 2.59
N VAL A 104 8.48 0.13 1.61
CA VAL A 104 9.95 0.17 1.77
C VAL A 104 10.42 1.60 1.96
N GLN A 105 9.87 2.56 1.19
CA GLN A 105 10.22 3.97 1.32
C GLN A 105 9.89 4.53 2.72
N SER A 106 8.80 4.08 3.34
CA SER A 106 8.45 4.50 4.70
C SER A 106 9.54 4.11 5.72
N ILE A 107 10.11 2.90 5.59
CA ILE A 107 11.22 2.43 6.42
C ILE A 107 12.47 3.29 6.18
N VAL A 108 12.80 3.55 4.92
CA VAL A 108 13.95 4.41 4.56
C VAL A 108 13.77 5.81 5.15
N THR A 109 12.57 6.39 5.03
CA THR A 109 12.27 7.72 5.56
C THR A 109 12.35 7.74 7.09
N GLY A 110 11.81 6.73 7.78
CA GLY A 110 11.92 6.61 9.23
C GLY A 110 13.37 6.47 9.70
N ALA A 111 14.17 5.66 9.01
CA ALA A 111 15.60 5.53 9.29
C ALA A 111 16.35 6.89 9.10
N GLN A 112 16.02 7.63 8.05
CA GLN A 112 16.58 8.96 7.82
C GLN A 112 16.25 9.95 8.93
N MET A 113 15.01 9.95 9.44
CA MET A 113 14.60 10.78 10.58
C MET A 113 15.42 10.47 11.84
N ILE A 114 15.68 9.18 12.12
CA ILE A 114 16.52 8.76 13.24
C ILE A 114 17.97 9.22 13.03
N MET A 115 18.54 9.00 11.86
CA MET A 115 19.92 9.38 11.53
C MET A 115 20.15 10.89 11.58
N LEU A 116 19.11 11.71 11.34
CA LEU A 116 19.14 13.17 11.43
C LEU A 116 18.86 13.68 12.85
N GLY A 117 18.53 12.80 13.78
CA GLY A 117 18.18 13.18 15.16
C GLY A 117 16.81 13.85 15.30
N GLU A 118 15.93 13.69 14.30
CA GLU A 118 14.56 14.23 14.31
C GLU A 118 13.60 13.31 15.10
N ALA A 119 13.95 12.04 15.25
CA ALA A 119 13.18 11.04 15.97
C ALA A 119 14.12 9.96 16.53
N SER A 120 13.71 9.29 17.59
CA SER A 120 14.38 8.12 18.18
C SER A 120 13.62 6.84 17.89
N THR A 121 12.31 6.90 17.88
CA THR A 121 11.41 5.78 17.62
C THR A 121 10.40 6.13 16.53
N VAL A 122 10.43 5.37 15.43
CA VAL A 122 9.54 5.60 14.28
C VAL A 122 8.76 4.34 13.96
N VAL A 123 7.45 4.46 13.83
CA VAL A 123 6.60 3.43 13.25
C VAL A 123 6.53 3.63 11.75
N SER A 124 7.10 2.69 10.99
CA SER A 124 7.12 2.71 9.53
C SER A 124 6.35 1.54 8.94
N GLY A 125 5.52 1.78 7.94
CA GLY A 125 4.73 0.71 7.33
C GLY A 125 4.01 1.14 6.05
N GLY A 126 2.96 0.42 5.74
CA GLY A 126 2.09 0.73 4.62
C GLY A 126 0.71 0.12 4.80
N MET A 127 -0.22 0.62 4.03
CA MET A 127 -1.61 0.16 4.03
C MET A 127 -2.20 0.31 2.64
N GLU A 128 -3.05 -0.63 2.24
CA GLU A 128 -3.73 -0.58 0.95
C GLU A 128 -4.97 -1.47 0.97
N ASN A 129 -6.04 -1.05 0.31
CA ASN A 129 -7.18 -1.92 0.02
C ASN A 129 -7.71 -1.63 -1.39
N LEU A 130 -7.19 -2.32 -2.38
CA LEU A 130 -7.58 -2.15 -3.78
C LEU A 130 -9.01 -2.60 -4.08
N SER A 131 -9.62 -3.46 -3.25
CA SER A 131 -11.02 -3.84 -3.39
C SER A 131 -11.99 -2.65 -3.21
N GLN A 132 -11.53 -1.56 -2.58
CA GLN A 132 -12.30 -0.34 -2.36
C GLN A 132 -11.98 0.76 -3.38
N ALA A 133 -11.18 0.48 -4.40
CA ALA A 133 -10.85 1.47 -5.42
C ALA A 133 -12.14 1.96 -6.12
N PRO A 134 -12.36 3.27 -6.18
CA PRO A 134 -13.59 3.83 -6.72
C PRO A 134 -13.59 3.81 -8.26
N HIS A 135 -14.77 3.96 -8.83
CA HIS A 135 -14.91 4.47 -10.19
C HIS A 135 -15.09 5.99 -10.13
N VAL A 136 -14.45 6.71 -11.03
CA VAL A 136 -14.45 8.18 -11.04
C VAL A 136 -15.07 8.73 -12.32
N MET A 137 -15.74 9.86 -12.18
CA MET A 137 -16.25 10.66 -13.31
C MET A 137 -15.50 11.99 -13.35
N ARG A 138 -14.80 12.26 -14.45
CA ARG A 138 -14.09 13.53 -14.62
C ARG A 138 -14.99 14.63 -15.19
N GLY A 139 -14.63 15.88 -14.95
CA GLY A 139 -15.35 17.04 -15.47
C GLY A 139 -16.64 17.40 -14.73
N GLY A 140 -16.97 16.73 -13.61
CA GLY A 140 -18.20 17.00 -12.88
C GLY A 140 -18.29 18.41 -12.28
N ARG A 141 -17.15 19.07 -11.99
CA ARG A 141 -17.15 20.45 -11.44
C ARG A 141 -17.59 21.50 -12.46
N ASP A 142 -17.33 21.25 -13.73
CA ASP A 142 -17.69 22.16 -14.83
C ASP A 142 -19.05 21.82 -15.45
N GLY A 143 -19.70 20.75 -14.96
CA GLY A 143 -20.91 20.18 -15.53
C GLY A 143 -20.67 19.43 -16.85
N TRP A 144 -21.70 18.82 -17.37
CA TRP A 144 -21.67 18.09 -18.63
C TRP A 144 -22.58 18.74 -19.66
N LYS A 145 -22.11 18.78 -20.91
CA LYS A 145 -22.92 19.30 -22.02
C LYS A 145 -24.10 18.39 -22.31
N LEU A 146 -25.23 18.98 -22.68
CA LEU A 146 -26.41 18.26 -23.12
C LEU A 146 -26.07 17.30 -24.27
N GLY A 147 -26.55 16.06 -24.19
CA GLY A 147 -26.28 15.03 -25.19
C GLY A 147 -24.93 14.32 -25.06
N ARG A 148 -24.12 14.62 -24.03
CA ARG A 148 -22.87 13.88 -23.73
C ARG A 148 -22.99 13.17 -22.38
N SER A 149 -22.83 11.86 -22.40
CA SER A 149 -22.73 11.09 -21.16
C SER A 149 -21.35 11.29 -20.52
N PRO A 150 -21.28 11.39 -19.18
CA PRO A 150 -19.99 11.36 -18.48
C PRO A 150 -19.28 10.03 -18.71
N MET A 151 -17.96 10.07 -18.83
CA MET A 151 -17.15 8.87 -18.89
C MET A 151 -16.83 8.42 -17.47
N VAL A 152 -17.10 7.15 -17.17
CA VAL A 152 -16.75 6.51 -15.90
C VAL A 152 -15.46 5.71 -16.09
N GLU A 153 -14.48 5.98 -15.26
CA GLU A 153 -13.16 5.34 -15.29
C GLU A 153 -12.99 4.45 -14.06
N ASP A 154 -12.46 3.24 -14.25
CA ASP A 154 -11.96 2.43 -13.15
C ASP A 154 -10.67 3.07 -12.62
N TYR A 155 -10.73 3.65 -11.43
CA TYR A 155 -9.62 4.41 -10.84
C TYR A 155 -8.39 3.53 -10.59
N MET A 156 -8.60 2.27 -10.21
CA MET A 156 -7.48 1.33 -10.01
C MET A 156 -6.76 1.06 -11.34
N MET A 157 -7.51 0.69 -12.38
CA MET A 157 -6.91 0.37 -13.69
C MET A 157 -6.26 1.58 -14.34
N THR A 158 -6.88 2.76 -14.22
CA THR A 158 -6.31 4.00 -14.76
C THR A 158 -4.98 4.35 -14.09
N ASN A 159 -4.84 4.12 -12.78
CA ASN A 159 -3.59 4.41 -12.05
C ASN A 159 -2.50 3.35 -12.24
N LEU A 160 -2.85 2.14 -12.68
CA LEU A 160 -1.87 1.10 -13.03
C LEU A 160 -1.24 1.30 -14.43
N LYS A 161 -1.74 2.25 -15.21
CA LYS A 161 -1.18 2.63 -16.49
C LYS A 161 -0.25 3.83 -16.33
N ASP A 162 1.02 3.66 -16.66
CA ASP A 162 1.95 4.78 -16.74
C ASP A 162 1.61 5.66 -17.95
N THR A 163 1.19 6.88 -17.68
CA THR A 163 0.80 7.84 -18.72
C THR A 163 1.98 8.40 -19.51
N THR A 164 3.21 8.27 -18.99
CA THR A 164 4.43 8.74 -19.67
C THR A 164 4.81 7.82 -20.82
N CYS A 165 4.76 6.51 -20.61
CA CYS A 165 5.08 5.52 -21.65
C CYS A 165 3.84 4.83 -22.24
N GLY A 166 2.66 5.03 -21.66
CA GLY A 166 1.41 4.45 -22.13
C GLY A 166 1.23 2.96 -21.82
N LEU A 167 2.08 2.38 -20.99
CA LEU A 167 2.10 0.96 -20.67
C LEU A 167 1.50 0.67 -19.29
N PHE A 168 0.82 -0.47 -19.16
CA PHE A 168 0.51 -1.05 -17.87
C PHE A 168 1.75 -1.71 -17.25
N MET A 169 1.77 -1.87 -15.93
CA MET A 169 2.92 -2.44 -15.22
C MET A 169 3.36 -3.82 -15.73
N ALA A 170 2.42 -4.70 -16.09
CA ALA A 170 2.73 -5.98 -16.72
C ALA A 170 3.46 -5.81 -18.06
N GLN A 171 3.02 -4.87 -18.90
CA GLN A 171 3.68 -4.57 -20.18
C GLN A 171 5.06 -3.95 -19.98
N THR A 172 5.22 -3.11 -18.95
CA THR A 172 6.53 -2.56 -18.58
C THR A 172 7.49 -3.68 -18.16
N SER A 173 7.00 -4.66 -17.39
CA SER A 173 7.78 -5.84 -17.01
C SER A 173 8.23 -6.64 -18.24
N ASP A 174 7.33 -6.89 -19.20
CA ASP A 174 7.67 -7.58 -20.45
C ASP A 174 8.76 -6.84 -21.25
N GLU A 175 8.64 -5.50 -21.33
CA GLU A 175 9.65 -4.67 -21.99
C GLU A 175 11.03 -4.73 -21.29
N ILE A 176 11.04 -4.73 -19.97
CA ILE A 176 12.28 -4.86 -19.18
C ILE A 176 12.89 -6.26 -19.40
N CYS A 177 12.08 -7.32 -19.35
CA CYS A 177 12.54 -8.68 -19.62
C CYS A 177 13.21 -8.80 -20.99
N LYS A 178 12.59 -8.25 -22.03
CA LYS A 178 13.18 -8.22 -23.38
C LYS A 178 14.52 -7.50 -23.40
N ARG A 179 14.60 -6.29 -22.81
CA ARG A 179 15.84 -5.48 -22.77
C ARG A 179 16.96 -6.14 -21.97
N LYS A 180 16.62 -6.94 -20.97
CA LYS A 180 17.59 -7.63 -20.11
C LYS A 180 17.90 -9.05 -20.57
N GLY A 181 17.24 -9.54 -21.60
CA GLY A 181 17.44 -10.88 -22.14
C GLY A 181 16.95 -11.98 -21.21
N VAL A 182 15.96 -11.67 -20.34
CA VAL A 182 15.34 -12.69 -19.48
C VAL A 182 14.52 -13.65 -20.33
N THR A 183 14.79 -14.94 -20.19
CA THR A 183 14.14 -15.98 -21.00
C THR A 183 12.76 -16.38 -20.46
N ARG A 184 11.99 -17.06 -21.28
CA ARG A 184 10.70 -17.60 -20.85
C ARG A 184 10.87 -18.66 -19.77
N GLU A 185 11.89 -19.47 -19.89
CA GLU A 185 12.22 -20.55 -18.95
C GLU A 185 12.54 -19.99 -17.56
N GLU A 186 13.36 -18.92 -17.47
CA GLU A 186 13.66 -18.24 -16.20
C GLU A 186 12.40 -17.65 -15.55
N ILE A 187 11.47 -17.09 -16.35
CA ILE A 187 10.20 -16.55 -15.84
C ILE A 187 9.33 -17.67 -15.28
N ASP A 188 9.20 -18.78 -15.99
CA ASP A 188 8.38 -19.91 -15.59
C ASP A 188 8.96 -20.63 -14.36
N GLU A 189 10.28 -20.76 -14.26
CA GLU A 189 10.97 -21.31 -13.09
C GLU A 189 10.72 -20.45 -11.85
N PHE A 190 10.84 -19.12 -11.97
CA PHE A 190 10.53 -18.21 -10.87
C PHE A 190 9.05 -18.28 -10.44
N ALA A 191 8.13 -18.35 -11.40
CA ALA A 191 6.70 -18.50 -11.11
C ALA A 191 6.40 -19.82 -10.39
N ALA A 192 6.98 -20.92 -10.83
CA ALA A 192 6.83 -22.22 -10.18
C ALA A 192 7.37 -22.21 -8.74
N LEU A 193 8.52 -21.58 -8.51
CA LEU A 193 9.09 -21.40 -7.17
C LEU A 193 8.17 -20.57 -6.26
N SER A 194 7.58 -19.49 -6.79
CA SER A 194 6.63 -18.66 -6.05
C SER A 194 5.40 -19.46 -5.62
N HIS A 195 4.83 -20.26 -6.51
CA HIS A 195 3.70 -21.15 -6.18
C HIS A 195 4.07 -22.20 -5.13
N ALA A 196 5.23 -22.83 -5.26
CA ALA A 196 5.69 -23.84 -4.29
C ALA A 196 5.86 -23.23 -2.88
N ARG A 197 6.44 -22.02 -2.78
CA ARG A 197 6.59 -21.29 -1.52
C ARG A 197 5.24 -20.92 -0.90
N THR A 198 4.28 -20.49 -1.71
CA THR A 198 2.93 -20.18 -1.24
C THR A 198 2.25 -21.43 -0.66
N THR A 199 2.31 -22.54 -1.37
CA THR A 199 1.74 -23.82 -0.90
C THR A 199 2.39 -24.29 0.42
N ALA A 200 3.70 -24.09 0.56
CA ALA A 200 4.42 -24.48 1.79
C ALA A 200 4.13 -23.56 3.00
N SER A 201 3.53 -22.39 2.78
CA SER A 201 3.23 -21.39 3.83
C SER A 201 1.80 -21.51 4.37
N ILE A 202 0.97 -22.35 3.79
CA ILE A 202 -0.43 -22.63 4.19
C ILE A 202 -0.45 -23.85 5.13
#